data_fc2f7a45275241c13e32c4b818c43c28
#
_entry.id   fc2f7a45275241c13e32c4b818c43c28
#
_cell.length_a   1.000
_cell.length_b   1.000
_cell.length_c   1.000
_cell.angle_alpha   90.00
_cell.angle_beta   90.00
_cell.angle_gamma   90.00
#
_symmetry.space_group_name_H-M   'P 1'
#
loop_
_entity.id
_entity.type
_entity.pdbx_description
1 polymer ?
#
loop_
_entity_poly.entity_id
_entity_poly.type
_entity_poly.pdbx_seq_one_letter_code
_entity_poly.pdbx_strand_id
1 'polypeptide(L)'
;VVHPALEPYVRAAQVRPEPHPATRSTSERRNSFRSEAVFVAGASQPMQDVIDGEIALGDRTLASRLFVPFDDEGKALVLFFHGGCFVMGDLETHDALCRRLATDTHMRFLAVEYRLAPEHTFPAAVDDAVDVVKYVAAHRGEYVRPDAALIVMGDSAGASLAAVASALTRHEGLGIAAQVLIYPTLGPEVVTESSHKYATGYLLELDHLRYDYRQYLGDWSDHTDPRVTPLMFDDLTGAPPAIVLVAQFDPLRDEGVAYAGLLEHFGVSVELLEAEQMVHGFLEMGAFVPATLAVVDDLAEHLHRFVQESLT
;
A
#
# COMPACT_ATOMS: atom_id res chain seq x y z
N VAL A 1 -15.56 4.25 -18.74
CA VAL A 1 -14.92 3.19 -19.55
C VAL A 1 -13.53 2.99 -19.05
N VAL A 2 -13.12 1.74 -18.83
CA VAL A 2 -11.75 1.38 -18.44
C VAL A 2 -10.76 1.89 -19.49
N HIS A 3 -9.56 2.25 -19.06
CA HIS A 3 -8.51 2.74 -19.96
C HIS A 3 -8.23 1.73 -21.09
N PRO A 4 -8.08 2.16 -22.34
CA PRO A 4 -7.93 1.26 -23.49
C PRO A 4 -6.80 0.23 -23.35
N ALA A 5 -5.69 0.59 -22.69
CA ALA A 5 -4.59 -0.33 -22.44
C ALA A 5 -4.93 -1.44 -21.43
N LEU A 6 -5.88 -1.20 -20.52
CA LEU A 6 -6.36 -2.19 -19.53
C LEU A 6 -7.54 -3.02 -20.06
N GLU A 7 -8.26 -2.54 -21.09
CA GLU A 7 -9.45 -3.21 -21.62
C GLU A 7 -9.20 -4.69 -22.00
N PRO A 8 -8.09 -5.08 -22.65
CA PRO A 8 -7.81 -6.48 -22.96
C PRO A 8 -7.73 -7.37 -21.71
N TYR A 9 -7.13 -6.87 -20.62
CA TYR A 9 -6.97 -7.62 -19.36
C TYR A 9 -8.29 -7.76 -18.63
N VAL A 10 -9.05 -6.67 -18.53
CA VAL A 10 -10.40 -6.67 -17.94
C VAL A 10 -11.33 -7.60 -18.72
N ARG A 11 -11.31 -7.54 -20.05
CA ARG A 11 -12.08 -8.45 -20.90
C ARG A 11 -11.66 -9.90 -20.72
N ALA A 12 -10.36 -10.17 -20.61
CA ALA A 12 -9.85 -11.50 -20.35
C ALA A 12 -10.35 -12.05 -19.00
N ALA A 13 -10.29 -11.24 -17.94
CA ALA A 13 -10.81 -11.60 -16.61
C ALA A 13 -12.33 -11.90 -16.64
N GLN A 14 -13.11 -11.10 -17.37
CA GLN A 14 -14.56 -11.32 -17.52
C GLN A 14 -14.92 -12.62 -18.25
N VAL A 15 -14.12 -13.01 -19.24
CA VAL A 15 -14.36 -14.23 -20.03
C VAL A 15 -13.78 -15.48 -19.35
N ARG A 16 -12.66 -15.33 -18.68
CA ARG A 16 -11.94 -16.40 -18.00
C ARG A 16 -11.47 -15.93 -16.62
N PRO A 17 -12.40 -15.90 -15.65
CA PRO A 17 -12.05 -15.49 -14.29
C PRO A 17 -10.99 -16.42 -13.71
N GLU A 18 -10.15 -15.87 -12.83
CA GLU A 18 -9.18 -16.65 -12.09
C GLU A 18 -9.85 -17.75 -11.25
N PRO A 19 -9.23 -18.93 -11.15
CA PRO A 19 -9.72 -19.97 -10.25
C PRO A 19 -9.78 -19.46 -8.82
N HIS A 20 -10.86 -19.83 -8.10
CA HIS A 20 -11.02 -19.44 -6.70
C HIS A 20 -9.78 -19.84 -5.87
N PRO A 21 -9.26 -18.96 -4.99
CA PRO A 21 -8.00 -19.17 -4.26
C PRO A 21 -7.95 -20.46 -3.43
N ALA A 22 -9.10 -20.93 -2.93
CA ALA A 22 -9.19 -22.21 -2.21
C ALA A 22 -8.79 -23.46 -3.05
N THR A 23 -8.66 -23.33 -4.36
CA THR A 23 -8.28 -24.43 -5.25
C THR A 23 -6.78 -24.60 -5.40
N ARG A 24 -5.99 -23.69 -4.85
CA ARG A 24 -4.52 -23.69 -4.89
C ARG A 24 -3.94 -23.50 -3.49
N SER A 25 -2.75 -24.07 -3.26
CA SER A 25 -2.02 -23.80 -2.03
C SER A 25 -1.54 -22.33 -1.96
N THR A 26 -1.31 -21.84 -0.75
CA THR A 26 -0.76 -20.49 -0.55
C THR A 26 0.58 -20.30 -1.28
N SER A 27 1.44 -21.33 -1.27
CA SER A 27 2.73 -21.29 -1.98
C SER A 27 2.56 -21.17 -3.50
N GLU A 28 1.64 -21.91 -4.11
CA GLU A 28 1.34 -21.80 -5.55
C GLU A 28 0.79 -20.40 -5.88
N ARG A 29 -0.05 -19.84 -5.03
CA ARG A 29 -0.61 -18.51 -5.21
C ARG A 29 0.49 -17.44 -5.14
N ARG A 30 1.36 -17.49 -4.13
CA ARG A 30 2.51 -16.58 -3.98
C ARG A 30 3.45 -16.63 -5.19
N ASN A 31 3.73 -17.83 -5.70
CA ASN A 31 4.57 -18.00 -6.89
C ASN A 31 3.91 -17.42 -8.14
N SER A 32 2.60 -17.63 -8.33
CA SER A 32 1.85 -17.02 -9.44
C SER A 32 1.86 -15.50 -9.32
N PHE A 33 1.53 -14.95 -8.15
CA PHE A 33 1.51 -13.52 -7.90
C PHE A 33 2.87 -12.87 -8.19
N ARG A 34 3.97 -13.48 -7.71
CA ARG A 34 5.33 -13.00 -7.99
C ARG A 34 5.63 -13.01 -9.50
N SER A 35 5.29 -14.09 -10.19
CA SER A 35 5.54 -14.20 -11.64
C SER A 35 4.74 -13.17 -12.43
N GLU A 36 3.49 -12.94 -12.05
CA GLU A 36 2.62 -11.95 -12.66
C GLU A 36 3.09 -10.53 -12.39
N ALA A 37 3.42 -10.19 -11.14
CA ALA A 37 3.92 -8.88 -10.74
C ALA A 37 5.17 -8.50 -11.55
N VAL A 38 6.17 -9.38 -11.63
CA VAL A 38 7.37 -9.14 -12.42
C VAL A 38 7.06 -8.97 -13.91
N PHE A 39 6.12 -9.75 -14.44
CA PHE A 39 5.72 -9.65 -15.85
C PHE A 39 5.01 -8.33 -16.17
N VAL A 40 4.05 -7.91 -15.33
CA VAL A 40 3.24 -6.70 -15.59
C VAL A 40 4.00 -5.41 -15.26
N ALA A 41 4.97 -5.46 -14.36
CA ALA A 41 5.81 -4.30 -14.01
C ALA A 41 6.77 -3.93 -15.14
N GLY A 42 7.29 -4.91 -15.87
CA GLY A 42 8.24 -4.70 -16.97
C GLY A 42 9.66 -4.41 -16.49
N ALA A 43 10.40 -3.60 -17.23
CA ALA A 43 11.79 -3.28 -16.90
C ALA A 43 11.88 -2.38 -15.65
N SER A 44 12.64 -2.81 -14.67
CA SER A 44 12.90 -2.02 -13.45
C SER A 44 13.74 -0.78 -13.76
N GLN A 45 13.41 0.35 -13.12
CA GLN A 45 14.20 1.58 -13.22
C GLN A 45 15.57 1.39 -12.55
N PRO A 46 16.66 1.93 -13.15
CA PRO A 46 17.97 1.91 -12.53
C PRO A 46 17.99 2.83 -11.29
N MET A 47 18.68 2.40 -10.24
CA MET A 47 18.87 3.16 -9.00
C MET A 47 20.35 3.49 -8.79
N GLN A 48 20.65 4.53 -8.02
CA GLN A 48 22.00 4.77 -7.52
C GLN A 48 22.44 3.60 -6.67
N ASP A 49 21.60 3.20 -5.70
CA ASP A 49 21.84 2.03 -4.85
C ASP A 49 20.54 1.29 -4.59
N VAL A 50 20.63 -0.03 -4.43
CA VAL A 50 19.59 -0.90 -3.88
C VAL A 50 20.23 -1.75 -2.81
N ILE A 51 19.81 -1.59 -1.57
CA ILE A 51 20.45 -2.17 -0.40
C ILE A 51 19.49 -3.08 0.32
N ASP A 52 19.71 -4.38 0.25
CA ASP A 52 19.00 -5.36 1.07
C ASP A 52 19.52 -5.31 2.51
N GLY A 53 18.60 -5.33 3.47
CA GLY A 53 18.89 -5.22 4.87
C GLY A 53 17.88 -5.94 5.74
N GLU A 54 18.05 -5.78 7.04
CA GLU A 54 17.17 -6.36 8.06
C GLU A 54 16.80 -5.31 9.11
N ILE A 55 15.56 -5.33 9.56
CA ILE A 55 15.05 -4.53 10.67
C ILE A 55 14.85 -5.45 11.87
N ALA A 56 15.64 -5.26 12.92
CA ALA A 56 15.57 -6.04 14.15
C ALA A 56 14.55 -5.42 15.12
N LEU A 57 13.44 -6.11 15.36
CA LEU A 57 12.33 -5.66 16.21
C LEU A 57 12.28 -6.42 17.56
N GLY A 58 13.42 -6.60 18.17
CA GLY A 58 13.51 -7.26 19.47
C GLY A 58 13.40 -8.78 19.39
N ASP A 59 12.22 -9.31 19.26
CA ASP A 59 11.92 -10.74 19.19
C ASP A 59 11.89 -11.33 17.78
N ARG A 60 11.97 -10.47 16.77
CA ARG A 60 11.92 -10.85 15.35
C ARG A 60 12.72 -9.91 14.46
N THR A 61 13.00 -10.39 13.26
CA THR A 61 13.71 -9.63 12.23
C THR A 61 12.88 -9.67 10.95
N LEU A 62 12.75 -8.53 10.29
CA LEU A 62 12.07 -8.40 9.01
C LEU A 62 13.06 -8.02 7.92
N ALA A 63 12.97 -8.65 6.75
CA ALA A 63 13.74 -8.25 5.59
C ALA A 63 13.28 -6.88 5.09
N SER A 64 14.21 -6.10 4.56
CA SER A 64 13.94 -4.78 4.01
C SER A 64 14.80 -4.50 2.79
N ARG A 65 14.38 -3.57 1.95
CA ARG A 65 15.13 -3.10 0.79
C ARG A 65 15.04 -1.59 0.69
N LEU A 66 16.20 -0.93 0.73
CA LEU A 66 16.32 0.52 0.54
C LEU A 66 16.64 0.83 -0.92
N PHE A 67 15.83 1.64 -1.54
CA PHE A 67 16.00 2.17 -2.89
C PHE A 67 16.47 3.62 -2.81
N VAL A 68 17.64 3.91 -3.41
CA VAL A 68 18.21 5.25 -3.46
C VAL A 68 18.22 5.71 -4.93
N PRO A 69 17.39 6.70 -5.33
CA PRO A 69 17.41 7.21 -6.69
C PRO A 69 18.66 8.05 -6.98
N PHE A 70 19.00 8.24 -8.27
CA PHE A 70 20.18 9.01 -8.66
C PHE A 70 20.13 10.48 -8.23
N ASP A 71 18.94 11.08 -8.25
CA ASP A 71 18.74 12.49 -7.93
C ASP A 71 18.18 12.67 -6.50
N ASP A 72 18.57 11.76 -5.57
CA ASP A 72 18.16 11.82 -4.16
C ASP A 72 18.65 13.11 -3.47
N GLU A 73 17.74 13.88 -2.95
CA GLU A 73 18.05 15.08 -2.16
C GLU A 73 18.24 14.78 -0.66
N GLY A 74 17.97 13.56 -0.22
CA GLY A 74 18.04 13.12 1.18
C GLY A 74 17.03 13.83 2.10
N LYS A 75 15.98 14.42 1.55
CA LYS A 75 14.98 15.19 2.29
C LYS A 75 13.83 14.36 2.84
N ALA A 76 13.60 13.16 2.28
CA ALA A 76 12.50 12.30 2.67
C ALA A 76 12.89 10.82 2.62
N LEU A 77 12.27 10.06 3.50
CA LEU A 77 12.24 8.60 3.50
C LEU A 77 10.80 8.13 3.45
N VAL A 78 10.46 7.35 2.45
CA VAL A 78 9.17 6.68 2.34
C VAL A 78 9.32 5.26 2.86
N LEU A 79 8.63 4.94 3.95
CA LEU A 79 8.50 3.58 4.47
C LEU A 79 7.31 2.93 3.76
N PHE A 80 7.57 1.88 2.99
CA PHE A 80 6.60 1.27 2.09
C PHE A 80 6.19 -0.13 2.54
N PHE A 81 4.87 -0.34 2.67
CA PHE A 81 4.24 -1.64 2.91
C PHE A 81 3.54 -2.13 1.64
N HIS A 82 3.92 -3.31 1.17
CA HIS A 82 3.39 -3.87 -0.08
C HIS A 82 1.96 -4.39 0.04
N GLY A 83 1.24 -4.45 -1.08
CA GLY A 83 -0.05 -5.11 -1.22
C GLY A 83 0.03 -6.63 -1.23
N GLY A 84 -1.11 -7.30 -1.53
CA GLY A 84 -1.20 -8.76 -1.62
C GLY A 84 -2.12 -9.40 -0.58
N CYS A 85 -3.16 -8.66 -0.16
CA CYS A 85 -4.24 -9.16 0.71
C CYS A 85 -3.76 -9.76 2.04
N PHE A 86 -2.61 -9.32 2.57
CA PHE A 86 -1.95 -9.84 3.79
C PHE A 86 -1.47 -11.30 3.69
N VAL A 87 -1.61 -11.93 2.53
CA VAL A 87 -1.30 -13.35 2.27
C VAL A 87 -0.19 -13.52 1.24
N MET A 88 -0.08 -12.57 0.33
CA MET A 88 0.88 -12.56 -0.79
C MET A 88 1.71 -11.27 -0.76
N GLY A 89 2.64 -11.15 -1.70
CA GLY A 89 3.54 -10.02 -1.80
C GLY A 89 4.87 -10.25 -1.09
N ASP A 90 5.88 -9.55 -1.55
CA ASP A 90 7.25 -9.55 -1.01
C ASP A 90 8.06 -8.40 -1.65
N LEU A 91 9.33 -8.29 -1.31
CA LEU A 91 10.23 -7.27 -1.86
C LEU A 91 10.41 -7.38 -3.38
N GLU A 92 10.31 -8.58 -3.96
CA GLU A 92 10.46 -8.79 -5.41
C GLU A 92 9.20 -8.37 -6.18
N THR A 93 8.01 -8.61 -5.62
CA THR A 93 6.75 -8.26 -6.29
C THR A 93 6.58 -6.76 -6.46
N HIS A 94 7.10 -5.97 -5.52
CA HIS A 94 6.97 -4.51 -5.51
C HIS A 94 8.29 -3.77 -5.84
N ASP A 95 9.36 -4.50 -6.23
CA ASP A 95 10.66 -3.90 -6.57
C ASP A 95 10.53 -2.83 -7.67
N ALA A 96 9.87 -3.17 -8.76
CA ALA A 96 9.73 -2.24 -9.89
C ALA A 96 8.86 -1.02 -9.55
N LEU A 97 7.79 -1.20 -8.76
CA LEU A 97 6.96 -0.10 -8.28
C LEU A 97 7.75 0.84 -7.37
N CYS A 98 8.47 0.29 -6.37
CA CYS A 98 9.30 1.09 -5.46
C CYS A 98 10.39 1.87 -6.20
N ARG A 99 11.07 1.24 -7.17
CA ARG A 99 12.08 1.93 -8.01
C ARG A 99 11.47 3.07 -8.81
N ARG A 100 10.31 2.84 -9.39
CA ARG A 100 9.59 3.85 -10.16
C ARG A 100 9.18 5.02 -9.27
N LEU A 101 8.50 4.75 -8.16
CA LEU A 101 8.11 5.78 -7.21
C LEU A 101 9.33 6.55 -6.67
N ALA A 102 10.43 5.85 -6.32
CA ALA A 102 11.66 6.49 -5.88
C ALA A 102 12.25 7.41 -6.95
N THR A 103 12.26 6.97 -8.23
CA THR A 103 12.75 7.78 -9.33
C THR A 103 11.90 9.03 -9.55
N ASP A 104 10.58 8.88 -9.62
CA ASP A 104 9.68 9.97 -9.99
C ASP A 104 9.50 10.97 -8.84
N THR A 105 9.63 10.51 -7.58
CA THR A 105 9.57 11.39 -6.39
C THR A 105 10.92 11.94 -5.95
N HIS A 106 12.04 11.44 -6.46
CA HIS A 106 13.41 11.74 -5.98
C HIS A 106 13.61 11.49 -4.48
N MET A 107 12.86 10.53 -3.91
CA MET A 107 12.89 10.19 -2.50
C MET A 107 13.40 8.77 -2.30
N ARG A 108 14.01 8.49 -1.13
CA ARG A 108 14.36 7.13 -0.74
C ARG A 108 13.13 6.34 -0.37
N PHE A 109 13.07 5.08 -0.79
CA PHE A 109 12.04 4.13 -0.40
C PHE A 109 12.65 2.99 0.39
N LEU A 110 12.08 2.70 1.57
CA LEU A 110 12.41 1.54 2.39
C LEU A 110 11.20 0.60 2.37
N ALA A 111 11.25 -0.43 1.53
CA ALA A 111 10.24 -1.48 1.50
C ALA A 111 10.54 -2.53 2.58
N VAL A 112 9.48 -3.07 3.20
CA VAL A 112 9.58 -4.03 4.30
C VAL A 112 8.74 -5.25 4.01
N GLU A 113 9.32 -6.44 4.26
CA GLU A 113 8.65 -7.72 4.15
C GLU A 113 8.05 -8.10 5.50
N TYR A 114 6.83 -7.64 5.74
CA TYR A 114 6.08 -7.95 6.96
C TYR A 114 5.55 -9.39 6.95
N ARG A 115 5.26 -9.95 8.12
CA ARG A 115 4.79 -11.33 8.26
C ARG A 115 3.42 -11.54 7.63
N LEU A 116 3.29 -12.60 6.83
CA LEU A 116 2.10 -12.91 6.06
C LEU A 116 1.28 -14.06 6.68
N ALA A 117 -0.01 -14.00 6.47
CA ALA A 117 -0.94 -15.10 6.72
C ALA A 117 -0.86 -16.16 5.58
N PRO A 118 -1.26 -17.41 5.83
CA PRO A 118 -1.84 -17.93 7.08
C PRO A 118 -0.80 -18.31 8.14
N GLU A 119 0.51 -18.24 7.86
CA GLU A 119 1.57 -18.62 8.80
C GLU A 119 1.58 -17.68 10.02
N HIS A 120 1.26 -16.41 9.80
CA HIS A 120 1.19 -15.37 10.82
C HIS A 120 -0.12 -14.59 10.64
N THR A 121 -1.16 -15.05 11.32
CA THR A 121 -2.47 -14.40 11.27
C THR A 121 -2.48 -13.07 12.03
N PHE A 122 -3.55 -12.30 11.87
CA PHE A 122 -3.79 -11.08 12.63
C PHE A 122 -3.56 -11.32 14.15
N PRO A 123 -2.85 -10.41 14.84
CA PRO A 123 -2.44 -9.08 14.40
C PRO A 123 -0.99 -8.98 13.89
N ALA A 124 -0.32 -10.07 13.51
CA ALA A 124 1.12 -10.10 13.24
C ALA A 124 1.59 -9.03 12.24
N ALA A 125 0.90 -8.84 11.10
CA ALA A 125 1.26 -7.82 10.11
C ALA A 125 1.06 -6.39 10.65
N VAL A 126 0.03 -6.16 11.44
CA VAL A 126 -0.21 -4.85 12.10
C VAL A 126 0.88 -4.56 13.13
N ASP A 127 1.24 -5.55 13.96
CA ASP A 127 2.30 -5.38 14.95
C ASP A 127 3.64 -5.08 14.26
N ASP A 128 3.93 -5.74 13.12
CA ASP A 128 5.11 -5.46 12.32
C ASP A 128 5.10 -4.03 11.79
N ALA A 129 3.99 -3.59 11.21
CA ALA A 129 3.87 -2.24 10.64
C ALA A 129 4.07 -1.16 11.72
N VAL A 130 3.42 -1.30 12.87
CA VAL A 130 3.56 -0.35 14.00
C VAL A 130 5.00 -0.31 14.52
N ASP A 131 5.60 -1.48 14.76
CA ASP A 131 6.95 -1.56 15.30
C ASP A 131 8.00 -1.05 14.32
N VAL A 132 7.82 -1.33 13.01
CA VAL A 132 8.71 -0.81 11.95
C VAL A 132 8.61 0.71 11.86
N VAL A 133 7.42 1.30 11.91
CA VAL A 133 7.24 2.76 11.93
C VAL A 133 8.01 3.39 13.09
N LYS A 134 7.89 2.83 14.29
CA LYS A 134 8.61 3.28 15.49
C LYS A 134 10.12 3.13 15.35
N TYR A 135 10.55 1.96 14.87
CA TYR A 135 11.97 1.67 14.66
C TYR A 135 12.60 2.65 13.65
N VAL A 136 11.99 2.80 12.49
CA VAL A 136 12.49 3.67 11.42
C VAL A 136 12.49 5.13 11.86
N ALA A 137 11.48 5.59 12.59
CA ALA A 137 11.45 6.95 13.15
C ALA A 137 12.63 7.19 14.11
N ALA A 138 12.93 6.22 14.97
CA ALA A 138 14.04 6.30 15.94
C ALA A 138 15.43 6.17 15.29
N HIS A 139 15.55 5.40 14.19
CA HIS A 139 16.81 5.08 13.50
C HIS A 139 16.89 5.73 12.11
N ARG A 140 16.16 6.82 11.88
CA ARG A 140 16.05 7.50 10.58
C ARG A 140 17.41 7.79 9.94
N GLY A 141 18.40 8.17 10.75
CA GLY A 141 19.76 8.46 10.31
C GLY A 141 20.52 7.29 9.68
N GLU A 142 20.04 6.06 9.81
CA GLU A 142 20.61 4.89 9.15
C GLU A 142 20.19 4.77 7.67
N TYR A 143 19.04 5.39 7.31
CA TYR A 143 18.43 5.28 5.99
C TYR A 143 18.53 6.57 5.17
N VAL A 144 18.48 7.72 5.85
CA VAL A 144 18.44 9.05 5.25
C VAL A 144 19.00 10.05 6.27
N ARG A 145 19.05 11.33 5.97
CA ARG A 145 19.40 12.35 6.98
C ARG A 145 18.46 12.29 8.19
N PRO A 146 18.95 12.51 9.41
CA PRO A 146 18.12 12.44 10.63
C PRO A 146 16.94 13.40 10.66
N ASP A 147 17.06 14.55 9.98
CA ASP A 147 16.05 15.61 9.87
C ASP A 147 15.12 15.46 8.65
N ALA A 148 15.27 14.39 7.85
CA ALA A 148 14.43 14.15 6.70
C ALA A 148 12.98 13.85 7.10
N ALA A 149 12.03 14.18 6.24
CA ALA A 149 10.63 13.80 6.42
C ALA A 149 10.45 12.28 6.39
N LEU A 150 9.62 11.73 7.27
CA LEU A 150 9.21 10.33 7.23
C LEU A 150 7.78 10.25 6.67
N ILE A 151 7.62 9.50 5.61
CA ILE A 151 6.33 9.22 4.99
C ILE A 151 6.02 7.74 5.18
N VAL A 152 4.79 7.41 5.58
CA VAL A 152 4.33 6.02 5.69
C VAL A 152 3.39 5.75 4.54
N MET A 153 3.75 4.83 3.65
CA MET A 153 3.04 4.54 2.40
C MET A 153 2.76 3.04 2.27
N GLY A 154 1.71 2.72 1.56
CA GLY A 154 1.46 1.36 1.10
C GLY A 154 0.36 1.31 0.05
N ASP A 155 0.25 0.17 -0.60
CA ASP A 155 -0.80 -0.12 -1.58
C ASP A 155 -1.69 -1.26 -1.11
N SER A 156 -2.99 -1.21 -1.42
CA SER A 156 -3.96 -2.26 -1.09
C SER A 156 -3.92 -2.66 0.39
N ALA A 157 -3.57 -3.89 0.72
CA ALA A 157 -3.38 -4.36 2.09
C ALA A 157 -2.26 -3.59 2.82
N GLY A 158 -1.19 -3.23 2.13
CA GLY A 158 -0.13 -2.39 2.68
C GLY A 158 -0.61 -0.97 3.02
N ALA A 159 -1.55 -0.42 2.26
CA ALA A 159 -2.18 0.85 2.58
C ALA A 159 -3.04 0.76 3.86
N SER A 160 -3.71 -0.37 4.09
CA SER A 160 -4.38 -0.63 5.36
C SER A 160 -3.39 -0.64 6.54
N LEU A 161 -2.25 -1.32 6.38
CA LEU A 161 -1.19 -1.31 7.40
C LEU A 161 -0.62 0.09 7.64
N ALA A 162 -0.40 0.87 6.59
CA ALA A 162 0.05 2.27 6.68
C ALA A 162 -0.96 3.14 7.45
N ALA A 163 -2.26 3.01 7.14
CA ALA A 163 -3.33 3.73 7.82
C ALA A 163 -3.41 3.37 9.32
N VAL A 164 -3.40 2.07 9.64
CA VAL A 164 -3.47 1.58 11.03
C VAL A 164 -2.22 1.99 11.82
N ALA A 165 -1.02 1.80 11.25
CA ALA A 165 0.22 2.20 11.93
C ALA A 165 0.26 3.71 12.18
N SER A 166 -0.13 4.53 11.21
CA SER A 166 -0.23 5.99 11.36
C SER A 166 -1.23 6.40 12.44
N ALA A 167 -2.40 5.76 12.47
CA ALA A 167 -3.43 6.03 13.48
C ALA A 167 -2.97 5.64 14.90
N LEU A 168 -2.36 4.46 15.07
CA LEU A 168 -1.94 3.96 16.37
C LEU A 168 -0.75 4.73 16.95
N THR A 169 0.12 5.29 16.10
CA THR A 169 1.33 6.01 16.52
C THR A 169 1.18 7.53 16.53
N ARG A 170 0.01 8.08 16.19
CA ARG A 170 -0.25 9.51 15.98
C ARG A 170 0.13 10.43 17.14
N HIS A 171 0.12 9.93 18.37
CA HIS A 171 0.46 10.70 19.58
C HIS A 171 1.87 10.43 20.12
N GLU A 172 2.69 9.62 19.42
CA GLU A 172 4.03 9.24 19.88
C GLU A 172 5.12 10.23 19.48
N GLY A 173 4.80 11.28 18.74
CA GLY A 173 5.76 12.32 18.32
C GLY A 173 6.82 11.81 17.32
N LEU A 174 6.49 10.84 16.50
CA LEU A 174 7.43 10.19 15.57
C LEU A 174 7.83 11.07 14.38
N GLY A 175 7.18 12.21 14.20
CA GLY A 175 7.45 13.13 13.09
C GLY A 175 7.14 12.53 11.72
N ILE A 176 5.99 11.81 11.63
CA ILE A 176 5.45 11.33 10.36
C ILE A 176 4.86 12.53 9.63
N ALA A 177 5.45 12.86 8.46
CA ALA A 177 5.05 14.00 7.65
C ALA A 177 3.76 13.77 6.88
N ALA A 178 3.54 12.54 6.40
CA ALA A 178 2.34 12.14 5.68
C ALA A 178 2.10 10.64 5.75
N GLN A 179 0.85 10.23 5.54
CA GLN A 179 0.46 8.88 5.19
C GLN A 179 -0.06 8.85 3.74
N VAL A 180 0.33 7.83 2.98
CA VAL A 180 -0.06 7.68 1.57
C VAL A 180 -0.72 6.33 1.37
N LEU A 181 -2.00 6.36 1.06
CA LEU A 181 -2.86 5.18 1.02
C LEU A 181 -3.31 4.93 -0.42
N ILE A 182 -2.68 3.98 -1.08
CA ILE A 182 -2.91 3.66 -2.48
C ILE A 182 -3.96 2.55 -2.56
N TYR A 183 -5.14 2.86 -3.10
CA TYR A 183 -6.32 1.98 -3.23
C TYR A 183 -6.51 1.04 -2.03
N PRO A 184 -6.62 1.59 -0.79
CA PRO A 184 -6.59 0.79 0.44
C PRO A 184 -7.76 -0.19 0.53
N THR A 185 -7.52 -1.38 1.10
CA THR A 185 -8.59 -2.26 1.59
C THR A 185 -8.80 -1.96 3.07
N LEU A 186 -10.03 -1.67 3.48
CA LEU A 186 -10.32 -1.12 4.82
C LEU A 186 -11.32 -1.95 5.63
N GLY A 187 -11.46 -3.22 5.28
CA GLY A 187 -12.21 -4.18 6.06
C GLY A 187 -12.72 -5.39 5.27
N PRO A 188 -12.94 -6.53 5.95
CA PRO A 188 -13.37 -7.76 5.29
C PRO A 188 -14.82 -7.72 4.80
N GLU A 189 -15.65 -6.87 5.38
CA GLU A 189 -17.10 -6.84 5.18
C GLU A 189 -17.62 -5.45 4.79
N VAL A 190 -16.76 -4.59 4.25
CA VAL A 190 -17.21 -3.28 3.77
C VAL A 190 -18.10 -3.47 2.55
N VAL A 191 -19.32 -2.91 2.63
CA VAL A 191 -20.34 -2.99 1.58
C VAL A 191 -20.63 -1.60 1.07
N THR A 192 -20.26 -1.34 -0.18
CA THR A 192 -20.40 -0.05 -0.85
C THR A 192 -21.01 -0.21 -2.23
N GLU A 193 -21.30 0.89 -2.91
CA GLU A 193 -21.76 0.84 -4.30
C GLU A 193 -20.66 0.26 -5.22
N SER A 194 -19.41 0.69 -5.04
CA SER A 194 -18.28 0.18 -5.82
C SER A 194 -18.04 -1.31 -5.60
N SER A 195 -18.13 -1.79 -4.33
CA SER A 195 -17.98 -3.19 -4.00
C SER A 195 -19.03 -4.09 -4.66
N HIS A 196 -20.26 -3.58 -4.91
CA HIS A 196 -21.27 -4.28 -5.68
C HIS A 196 -21.02 -4.20 -7.19
N LYS A 197 -20.72 -3.00 -7.68
CA LYS A 197 -20.61 -2.71 -9.11
C LYS A 197 -19.40 -3.34 -9.77
N TYR A 198 -18.30 -3.41 -9.05
CA TYR A 198 -17.02 -3.88 -9.55
C TYR A 198 -16.55 -5.18 -8.86
N ALA A 199 -17.46 -5.89 -8.20
CA ALA A 199 -17.19 -7.12 -7.46
C ALA A 199 -16.43 -8.18 -8.25
N THR A 200 -16.65 -8.24 -9.56
CA THR A 200 -16.09 -9.26 -10.45
C THR A 200 -15.69 -8.67 -11.81
N GLY A 201 -14.64 -9.23 -12.42
CA GLY A 201 -14.25 -8.92 -13.79
C GLY A 201 -13.49 -7.60 -13.95
N TYR A 202 -12.96 -7.03 -12.87
CA TYR A 202 -12.13 -5.82 -12.86
C TYR A 202 -10.76 -6.06 -12.24
N LEU A 203 -10.20 -7.25 -12.43
CA LEU A 203 -8.93 -7.81 -11.95
C LEU A 203 -8.97 -8.19 -10.47
N LEU A 204 -9.38 -7.31 -9.57
CA LEU A 204 -9.64 -7.69 -8.18
C LEU A 204 -11.01 -8.34 -8.06
N GLU A 205 -11.04 -9.60 -7.67
CA GLU A 205 -12.27 -10.34 -7.39
C GLU A 205 -12.59 -10.24 -5.90
N LEU A 206 -13.74 -9.63 -5.56
CA LEU A 206 -14.10 -9.37 -4.16
C LEU A 206 -14.22 -10.65 -3.32
N ASP A 207 -14.67 -11.75 -3.93
CA ASP A 207 -14.76 -13.05 -3.23
C ASP A 207 -13.39 -13.65 -2.91
N HIS A 208 -12.39 -13.40 -3.77
CA HIS A 208 -10.99 -13.77 -3.51
C HIS A 208 -10.42 -12.94 -2.36
N LEU A 209 -10.66 -11.63 -2.35
CA LEU A 209 -10.24 -10.76 -1.24
C LEU A 209 -10.86 -11.22 0.09
N ARG A 210 -12.16 -11.55 0.11
CA ARG A 210 -12.83 -12.09 1.31
C ARG A 210 -12.24 -13.43 1.76
N TYR A 211 -11.85 -14.29 0.82
CA TYR A 211 -11.14 -15.52 1.16
C TYR A 211 -9.81 -15.22 1.84
N ASP A 212 -9.05 -14.25 1.34
CA ASP A 212 -7.76 -13.87 1.89
C ASP A 212 -7.89 -13.19 3.26
N TYR A 213 -8.91 -12.37 3.45
CA TYR A 213 -9.23 -11.87 4.80
C TYR A 213 -9.51 -12.98 5.81
N ARG A 214 -10.21 -14.07 5.41
CA ARG A 214 -10.38 -15.23 6.30
C ARG A 214 -9.05 -15.92 6.64
N GLN A 215 -8.11 -15.98 5.68
CA GLN A 215 -6.76 -16.49 5.97
C GLN A 215 -5.98 -15.53 6.90
N TYR A 216 -6.11 -14.23 6.68
CA TYR A 216 -5.47 -13.20 7.49
C TYR A 216 -5.98 -13.17 8.92
N LEU A 217 -7.29 -13.22 9.10
CA LEU A 217 -7.91 -13.15 10.43
C LEU A 217 -7.76 -14.46 11.21
N GLY A 218 -7.70 -15.62 10.54
CA GLY A 218 -7.69 -16.90 11.21
C GLY A 218 -8.93 -17.07 12.11
N ASP A 219 -8.71 -17.24 13.41
CA ASP A 219 -9.80 -17.38 14.40
C ASP A 219 -10.31 -16.03 14.96
N TRP A 220 -9.77 -14.89 14.49
CA TRP A 220 -10.23 -13.57 14.94
C TRP A 220 -11.59 -13.23 14.37
N SER A 221 -12.56 -12.93 15.21
CA SER A 221 -13.95 -12.74 14.81
C SER A 221 -14.50 -11.32 15.05
N ASP A 222 -13.73 -10.44 15.67
CA ASP A 222 -14.13 -9.04 15.86
C ASP A 222 -13.74 -8.20 14.64
N HIS A 223 -14.64 -8.13 13.66
CA HIS A 223 -14.44 -7.31 12.46
C HIS A 223 -14.67 -5.82 12.70
N THR A 224 -15.07 -5.42 13.92
CA THR A 224 -15.18 -4.00 14.31
C THR A 224 -13.92 -3.46 14.96
N ASP A 225 -12.92 -4.30 15.21
CA ASP A 225 -11.59 -3.84 15.64
C ASP A 225 -11.01 -2.88 14.60
N PRO A 226 -10.67 -1.63 14.95
CA PRO A 226 -10.16 -0.65 14.00
C PRO A 226 -8.81 -1.04 13.37
N ARG A 227 -8.10 -2.01 13.94
CA ARG A 227 -6.90 -2.58 13.33
C ARG A 227 -7.22 -3.53 12.18
N VAL A 228 -8.45 -4.08 12.14
CA VAL A 228 -8.99 -4.92 11.05
C VAL A 228 -9.76 -4.06 10.06
N THR A 229 -10.57 -3.14 10.57
CA THR A 229 -11.44 -2.27 9.79
C THR A 229 -11.15 -0.81 10.17
N PRO A 230 -10.16 -0.14 9.54
CA PRO A 230 -9.78 1.24 9.86
C PRO A 230 -10.92 2.27 9.82
N LEU A 231 -11.99 1.98 9.10
CA LEU A 231 -13.24 2.78 9.11
C LEU A 231 -13.94 2.82 10.48
N MET A 232 -13.55 1.95 11.42
CA MET A 232 -14.11 1.85 12.78
C MET A 232 -13.31 2.63 13.83
N PHE A 233 -12.27 3.38 13.43
CA PHE A 233 -11.63 4.29 14.37
C PHE A 233 -12.62 5.35 14.86
N ASP A 234 -12.72 5.50 16.17
CA ASP A 234 -13.59 6.47 16.85
C ASP A 234 -12.89 7.83 17.07
N ASP A 235 -11.56 7.88 16.89
CA ASP A 235 -10.76 9.12 16.92
C ASP A 235 -9.50 8.97 16.06
N LEU A 236 -9.33 9.88 15.11
CA LEU A 236 -8.13 10.03 14.27
C LEU A 236 -7.48 11.42 14.43
N THR A 237 -7.88 12.19 15.46
CA THR A 237 -7.31 13.50 15.75
C THR A 237 -5.79 13.37 15.94
N GLY A 238 -5.04 14.19 15.21
CA GLY A 238 -3.57 14.17 15.25
C GLY A 238 -2.92 13.08 14.37
N ALA A 239 -3.69 12.35 13.59
CA ALA A 239 -3.12 11.49 12.54
C ALA A 239 -2.36 12.35 11.49
N PRO A 240 -1.30 11.82 10.86
CA PRO A 240 -0.56 12.55 9.85
C PRO A 240 -1.46 12.99 8.68
N PRO A 241 -1.16 14.12 8.00
CA PRO A 241 -1.79 14.46 6.75
C PRO A 241 -1.80 13.28 5.77
N ALA A 242 -2.84 13.15 4.95
CA ALA A 242 -3.05 11.97 4.12
C ALA A 242 -3.19 12.30 2.64
N ILE A 243 -2.59 11.46 1.80
CA ILE A 243 -2.95 11.31 0.40
C ILE A 243 -3.68 9.98 0.28
N VAL A 244 -4.90 9.98 -0.23
CA VAL A 244 -5.67 8.77 -0.51
C VAL A 244 -5.88 8.68 -2.01
N LEU A 245 -5.27 7.70 -2.66
CA LEU A 245 -5.40 7.46 -4.09
C LEU A 245 -6.34 6.28 -4.30
N VAL A 246 -7.42 6.49 -5.04
CA VAL A 246 -8.40 5.44 -5.39
C VAL A 246 -8.46 5.24 -6.90
N ALA A 247 -8.82 4.04 -7.34
CA ALA A 247 -9.03 3.74 -8.76
C ALA A 247 -10.53 3.74 -9.09
N GLN A 248 -10.91 4.29 -10.25
CA GLN A 248 -12.32 4.48 -10.63
C GLN A 248 -13.09 3.16 -10.75
N PHE A 249 -12.45 2.11 -11.27
CA PHE A 249 -13.05 0.79 -11.53
C PHE A 249 -12.56 -0.26 -10.53
N ASP A 250 -12.63 0.08 -9.24
CA ASP A 250 -12.12 -0.73 -8.14
C ASP A 250 -13.26 -1.04 -7.16
N PRO A 251 -13.47 -2.29 -6.74
CA PRO A 251 -14.44 -2.60 -5.69
C PRO A 251 -14.14 -1.88 -4.37
N LEU A 252 -12.87 -1.49 -4.11
CA LEU A 252 -12.42 -0.82 -2.88
C LEU A 252 -12.50 0.71 -2.95
N ARG A 253 -12.90 1.29 -4.09
CA ARG A 253 -12.92 2.73 -4.31
C ARG A 253 -13.66 3.50 -3.21
N ASP A 254 -14.89 3.11 -2.93
CA ASP A 254 -15.75 3.87 -2.02
C ASP A 254 -15.33 3.73 -0.54
N GLU A 255 -14.67 2.64 -0.15
CA GLU A 255 -14.11 2.53 1.20
C GLU A 255 -12.90 3.45 1.38
N GLY A 256 -12.06 3.61 0.35
CA GLY A 256 -10.99 4.61 0.33
C GLY A 256 -11.52 6.03 0.46
N VAL A 257 -12.58 6.37 -0.31
CA VAL A 257 -13.27 7.67 -0.21
C VAL A 257 -13.88 7.88 1.18
N ALA A 258 -14.49 6.84 1.76
CA ALA A 258 -15.06 6.91 3.11
C ALA A 258 -13.99 7.16 4.17
N TYR A 259 -12.81 6.55 4.06
CA TYR A 259 -11.72 6.76 5.00
C TYR A 259 -11.10 8.16 4.87
N ALA A 260 -10.98 8.68 3.66
CA ALA A 260 -10.61 10.07 3.43
C ALA A 260 -11.56 11.03 4.17
N GLY A 261 -12.87 10.84 4.01
CA GLY A 261 -13.88 11.62 4.74
C GLY A 261 -13.84 11.43 6.26
N LEU A 262 -13.49 10.23 6.76
CA LEU A 262 -13.30 9.99 8.18
C LEU A 262 -12.10 10.77 8.74
N LEU A 263 -10.97 10.78 8.04
CA LEU A 263 -9.80 11.58 8.39
C LEU A 263 -10.13 13.07 8.44
N GLU A 264 -10.82 13.60 7.42
CA GLU A 264 -11.27 15.01 7.37
C GLU A 264 -12.22 15.33 8.53
N HIS A 265 -13.11 14.42 8.89
CA HIS A 265 -14.02 14.59 10.04
C HIS A 265 -13.25 14.84 11.34
N PHE A 266 -12.09 14.23 11.53
CA PHE A 266 -11.20 14.43 12.69
C PHE A 266 -10.18 15.54 12.48
N GLY A 267 -10.35 16.39 11.45
CA GLY A 267 -9.50 17.56 11.22
C GLY A 267 -8.14 17.25 10.59
N VAL A 268 -7.95 16.06 10.05
CA VAL A 268 -6.73 15.70 9.30
C VAL A 268 -6.81 16.32 7.91
N SER A 269 -5.71 16.91 7.43
CA SER A 269 -5.59 17.38 6.05
C SER A 269 -5.54 16.17 5.10
N VAL A 270 -6.43 16.13 4.11
CA VAL A 270 -6.53 15.00 3.17
C VAL A 270 -6.52 15.51 1.74
N GLU A 271 -5.75 14.85 0.90
CA GLU A 271 -5.83 14.95 -0.55
C GLU A 271 -6.35 13.64 -1.11
N LEU A 272 -7.57 13.69 -1.64
CA LEU A 272 -8.20 12.54 -2.29
C LEU A 272 -7.96 12.61 -3.79
N LEU A 273 -7.22 11.64 -4.32
CA LEU A 273 -6.92 11.51 -5.74
C LEU A 273 -7.71 10.34 -6.33
N GLU A 274 -8.38 10.55 -7.46
CA GLU A 274 -9.05 9.49 -8.19
C GLU A 274 -8.34 9.23 -9.53
N ALA A 275 -7.78 8.05 -9.68
CA ALA A 275 -7.21 7.58 -10.93
C ALA A 275 -8.35 7.17 -11.90
N GLU A 276 -8.73 8.11 -12.76
CA GLU A 276 -9.78 7.88 -13.76
C GLU A 276 -9.40 6.75 -14.72
N GLN A 277 -10.39 5.93 -15.10
CA GLN A 277 -10.27 4.80 -16.02
C GLN A 277 -9.35 3.65 -15.53
N MET A 278 -8.83 3.72 -14.30
CA MET A 278 -7.96 2.70 -13.72
C MET A 278 -8.73 1.66 -12.92
N VAL A 279 -8.12 0.48 -12.77
CA VAL A 279 -8.59 -0.65 -11.95
C VAL A 279 -7.68 -0.81 -10.74
N HIS A 280 -8.04 -1.68 -9.78
CA HIS A 280 -7.16 -2.04 -8.65
C HIS A 280 -5.81 -2.55 -9.12
N GLY A 281 -4.72 -2.19 -8.43
CA GLY A 281 -3.36 -2.63 -8.76
C GLY A 281 -2.74 -1.98 -10.00
N PHE A 282 -3.36 -0.95 -10.57
CA PHE A 282 -2.90 -0.35 -11.83
C PHE A 282 -1.47 0.21 -11.76
N LEU A 283 -1.00 0.65 -10.59
CA LEU A 283 0.35 1.19 -10.44
C LEU A 283 1.44 0.14 -10.67
N GLU A 284 1.15 -1.13 -10.40
CA GLU A 284 2.05 -2.25 -10.65
C GLU A 284 2.13 -2.60 -12.15
N MET A 285 1.20 -2.13 -12.98
CA MET A 285 1.07 -2.48 -14.40
C MET A 285 1.84 -1.52 -15.34
N GLY A 286 2.94 -0.96 -14.89
CA GLY A 286 3.69 0.08 -15.61
C GLY A 286 4.17 -0.30 -17.02
N ALA A 287 4.42 -1.59 -17.28
CA ALA A 287 4.81 -2.08 -18.60
C ALA A 287 3.70 -1.93 -19.66
N PHE A 288 2.44 -1.99 -19.21
CA PHE A 288 1.28 -2.07 -20.11
C PHE A 288 0.44 -0.79 -20.15
N VAL A 289 0.54 0.04 -19.10
CA VAL A 289 -0.30 1.22 -18.94
C VAL A 289 0.53 2.49 -18.77
N PRO A 290 1.04 3.09 -19.86
CA PRO A 290 1.82 4.33 -19.78
C PRO A 290 1.08 5.49 -19.08
N ALA A 291 -0.26 5.47 -19.10
CA ALA A 291 -1.07 6.48 -18.40
C ALA A 291 -0.91 6.43 -16.88
N THR A 292 -0.37 5.34 -16.29
CA THR A 292 -0.02 5.30 -14.88
C THR A 292 1.10 6.29 -14.54
N LEU A 293 1.93 6.69 -15.51
CA LEU A 293 2.96 7.71 -15.34
C LEU A 293 2.37 9.03 -14.85
N ALA A 294 1.31 9.50 -15.51
CA ALA A 294 0.68 10.77 -15.13
C ALA A 294 0.10 10.73 -13.69
N VAL A 295 -0.41 9.58 -13.25
CA VAL A 295 -0.90 9.42 -11.87
C VAL A 295 0.26 9.41 -10.88
N VAL A 296 1.41 8.84 -11.24
CA VAL A 296 2.62 8.86 -10.40
C VAL A 296 3.21 10.26 -10.34
N ASP A 297 3.24 11.00 -11.46
CA ASP A 297 3.67 12.40 -11.49
C ASP A 297 2.81 13.27 -10.56
N ASP A 298 1.48 13.11 -10.62
CA ASP A 298 0.54 13.82 -9.76
C ASP A 298 0.76 13.47 -8.27
N LEU A 299 0.92 12.18 -7.96
CA LEU A 299 1.26 11.73 -6.61
C LEU A 299 2.60 12.31 -6.14
N ALA A 300 3.60 12.38 -7.00
CA ALA A 300 4.92 12.95 -6.67
C ALA A 300 4.83 14.45 -6.34
N GLU A 301 4.04 15.23 -7.10
CA GLU A 301 3.82 16.65 -6.82
C GLU A 301 3.19 16.86 -5.42
N HIS A 302 2.18 16.06 -5.07
CA HIS A 302 1.55 16.11 -3.76
C HIS A 302 2.52 15.74 -2.65
N LEU A 303 3.32 14.69 -2.82
CA LEU A 303 4.34 14.28 -1.85
C LEU A 303 5.40 15.36 -1.63
N HIS A 304 5.89 16.00 -2.69
CA HIS A 304 6.86 17.09 -2.56
C HIS A 304 6.30 18.26 -1.75
N ARG A 305 5.03 18.59 -1.90
CA ARG A 305 4.37 19.64 -1.11
C ARG A 305 4.36 19.29 0.38
N PHE A 306 3.92 18.09 0.76
CA PHE A 306 3.92 17.66 2.16
C PHE A 306 5.32 17.63 2.77
N VAL A 307 6.33 17.20 2.01
CA VAL A 307 7.72 17.24 2.48
C VAL A 307 8.18 18.67 2.74
N GLN A 308 7.87 19.62 1.85
CA GLN A 308 8.24 21.04 2.02
C GLN A 308 7.57 21.65 3.26
N GLU A 309 6.29 21.38 3.46
CA GLU A 309 5.53 21.86 4.63
C GLU A 309 6.04 21.29 5.95
N SER A 310 6.49 20.03 5.95
CA SER A 310 7.02 19.37 7.16
C SER A 310 8.41 19.84 7.58
N LEU A 311 9.17 20.47 6.67
CA LEU A 311 10.53 20.96 6.91
C LEU A 311 10.56 22.47 7.28
N THR A 312 9.41 23.16 7.24
CA THR A 312 9.25 24.57 7.63
C THR A 312 8.71 24.71 9.03
#